data_100e28227d0e1682cf8ccdfa5e8fc0bf
#
_entry.id   100e28227d0e1682cf8ccdfa5e8fc0bf
#
_cell.length_a   1.000
_cell.length_b   1.000
_cell.length_c   1.000
_cell.angle_alpha   90.00
_cell.angle_beta   90.00
_cell.angle_gamma   90.00
#
_symmetry.space_group_name_H-M   'P 1'
#
loop_
_entity.id
_entity.type
_entity.pdbx_description
1 polymer ?
#
loop_
_entity_poly.entity_id
_entity_poly.type
_entity_poly.pdbx_seq_one_letter_code
_entity_poly.pdbx_strand_id
1 'polypeptide(L)'
;MIQIRISRPEDIPRQRELWQLAFGDDGAYVDNFYNAYYQPERVLLLEEDGVVQAMTAWFETTFAVPGQGRYRAAYLYAVATHPEARGRGLAGQLLAGADRIFREWD
;
A
#
# COMPACT_ATOMS: atom_id res chain seq x y z
N MET A 1 3.25 17.30 -10.10
CA MET A 1 2.58 16.22 -10.86
C MET A 1 2.44 15.00 -9.95
N ILE A 2 1.27 14.39 -9.93
CA ILE A 2 1.02 13.18 -9.13
C ILE A 2 1.29 11.95 -9.98
N GLN A 3 2.01 10.99 -9.40
CA GLN A 3 2.30 9.72 -10.04
C GLN A 3 2.00 8.59 -9.05
N ILE A 4 1.30 7.56 -9.52
CA ILE A 4 1.00 6.37 -8.74
C ILE A 4 1.83 5.23 -9.32
N ARG A 5 2.61 4.58 -8.47
CA ARG A 5 3.52 3.53 -8.92
C ARG A 5 3.73 2.46 -7.88
N ILE A 6 4.20 1.30 -8.32
CA ILE A 6 4.60 0.21 -7.43
C ILE A 6 5.88 0.61 -6.69
N SER A 7 5.99 0.20 -5.44
CA SER A 7 7.16 0.53 -4.62
C SER A 7 8.40 -0.24 -5.05
N ARG A 8 9.55 0.27 -4.63
CA ARG A 8 10.86 -0.36 -4.79
C ARG A 8 11.55 -0.40 -3.43
N PRO A 9 12.54 -1.30 -3.25
CA PRO A 9 13.23 -1.38 -1.96
C PRO A 9 13.81 -0.06 -1.46
N GLU A 10 14.25 0.81 -2.35
CA GLU A 10 14.79 2.12 -1.95
C GLU A 10 13.73 3.06 -1.38
N ASP A 11 12.46 2.74 -1.52
CA ASP A 11 11.36 3.52 -0.94
C ASP A 11 11.08 3.19 0.52
N ILE A 12 11.70 2.13 1.06
CA ILE A 12 11.40 1.65 2.41
C ILE A 12 11.55 2.74 3.49
N PRO A 13 12.63 3.55 3.51
CA PRO A 13 12.75 4.57 4.57
C PRO A 13 11.58 5.53 4.60
N ARG A 14 11.10 5.97 3.43
CA ARG A 14 9.96 6.89 3.36
C ARG A 14 8.65 6.19 3.74
N GLN A 15 8.48 4.93 3.34
CA GLN A 15 7.30 4.15 3.72
C GLN A 15 7.23 3.99 5.24
N ARG A 16 8.36 3.69 5.90
CA ARG A 16 8.42 3.57 7.34
C ARG A 16 8.04 4.87 8.04
N GLU A 17 8.49 5.99 7.52
CA GLU A 17 8.14 7.31 8.04
C GLU A 17 6.63 7.55 7.95
N LEU A 18 6.03 7.28 6.79
CA LEU A 18 4.59 7.44 6.59
C LEU A 18 3.79 6.56 7.54
N TRP A 19 4.24 5.32 7.71
CA TRP A 19 3.57 4.38 8.60
C TRP A 19 3.54 4.91 10.03
N GLN A 20 4.68 5.35 10.54
CA GLN A 20 4.78 5.87 11.90
C GLN A 20 3.99 7.16 12.08
N LEU A 21 4.02 8.05 11.11
CA LEU A 21 3.27 9.31 11.17
C LEU A 21 1.76 9.08 11.14
N ALA A 22 1.30 8.07 10.39
CA ALA A 22 -0.13 7.81 10.23
C ALA A 22 -0.70 7.01 11.40
N PHE A 23 0.05 6.04 11.93
CA PHE A 23 -0.49 5.07 12.88
C PHE A 23 0.15 5.14 14.26
N GLY A 24 1.29 5.82 14.40
CA GLY A 24 1.98 5.89 15.68
C GLY A 24 2.56 4.56 16.14
N ASP A 25 2.72 3.59 15.24
CA ASP A 25 3.26 2.28 15.57
C ASP A 25 4.71 2.40 16.01
N ASP A 26 5.13 1.53 16.93
CA ASP A 26 6.53 1.52 17.35
C ASP A 26 7.42 0.89 16.27
N GLY A 27 8.72 1.16 16.39
CA GLY A 27 9.69 0.68 15.41
C GLY A 27 9.74 -0.83 15.29
N ALA A 28 9.48 -1.56 16.38
CA ALA A 28 9.52 -3.02 16.36
C ALA A 28 8.41 -3.60 15.48
N TYR A 29 7.21 -3.05 15.55
CA TYR A 29 6.11 -3.51 14.71
C TYR A 29 6.40 -3.24 13.23
N VAL A 30 6.85 -2.04 12.92
CA VAL A 30 7.19 -1.66 11.55
C VAL A 30 8.34 -2.50 11.01
N ASP A 31 9.39 -2.72 11.84
CA ASP A 31 10.51 -3.57 11.48
C ASP A 31 10.07 -4.98 11.15
N ASN A 32 9.16 -5.54 11.95
CA ASN A 32 8.66 -6.89 11.70
C ASN A 32 7.97 -6.99 10.35
N PHE A 33 7.15 -6.00 10.00
CA PHE A 33 6.50 -6.00 8.69
C PHE A 33 7.52 -6.01 7.56
N TYR A 34 8.50 -5.10 7.60
CA TYR A 34 9.47 -4.98 6.51
C TYR A 34 10.45 -6.14 6.44
N ASN A 35 10.73 -6.79 7.56
CA ASN A 35 11.63 -7.93 7.58
C ASN A 35 10.95 -9.24 7.18
N ALA A 36 9.67 -9.40 7.50
CA ALA A 36 8.97 -10.68 7.34
C ALA A 36 7.92 -10.69 6.23
N TYR A 37 7.26 -9.57 5.97
CA TYR A 37 6.07 -9.56 5.10
C TYR A 37 6.18 -8.67 3.88
N TYR A 38 7.09 -7.73 3.87
CA TYR A 38 7.17 -6.75 2.79
C TYR A 38 7.52 -7.41 1.46
N GLN A 39 6.73 -7.08 0.45
CA GLN A 39 7.05 -7.41 -0.94
C GLN A 39 6.81 -6.16 -1.77
N PRO A 40 7.85 -5.68 -2.48
CA PRO A 40 7.74 -4.41 -3.20
C PRO A 40 6.54 -4.34 -4.14
N GLU A 41 6.24 -5.42 -4.84
CA GLU A 41 5.15 -5.49 -5.81
C GLU A 41 3.76 -5.42 -5.17
N ARG A 42 3.68 -5.49 -3.85
CA ARG A 42 2.42 -5.43 -3.10
C ARG A 42 2.26 -4.13 -2.33
N VAL A 43 3.02 -3.11 -2.68
CA VAL A 43 2.89 -1.78 -2.10
C VAL A 43 2.79 -0.76 -3.22
N LEU A 44 1.73 0.02 -3.21
CA LEU A 44 1.49 1.08 -4.18
C LEU A 44 1.74 2.43 -3.51
N LEU A 45 2.44 3.30 -4.20
CA LEU A 45 2.81 4.61 -3.69
C LEU A 45 2.20 5.70 -4.55
N LEU A 46 1.83 6.81 -3.91
CA LEU A 46 1.48 8.05 -4.60
C LEU A 46 2.57 9.06 -4.30
N GLU A 47 3.24 9.54 -5.34
CA GLU A 47 4.21 10.61 -5.17
C GLU A 47 3.76 11.88 -5.86
N GLU A 48 4.11 12.99 -5.27
CA GLU A 48 3.82 14.31 -5.80
C GLU A 48 5.14 15.05 -5.90
N ASP A 49 5.48 15.44 -7.11
CA ASP A 49 6.72 16.18 -7.38
C ASP A 49 7.96 15.48 -6.83
N GLY A 50 7.99 14.16 -6.94
CA GLY A 50 9.13 13.36 -6.53
C GLY A 50 9.13 12.96 -5.06
N VAL A 51 8.10 13.34 -4.28
CA VAL A 51 8.00 13.00 -2.86
C VAL A 51 6.82 12.08 -2.64
N VAL A 52 7.05 10.93 -2.01
CA VAL A 52 5.98 9.99 -1.69
C VAL A 52 5.14 10.55 -0.56
N GLN A 53 3.84 10.73 -0.80
CA GLN A 53 2.90 11.32 0.16
C GLN A 53 1.90 10.32 0.70
N ALA A 54 1.71 9.18 0.04
CA ALA A 54 0.75 8.19 0.49
C ALA A 54 1.20 6.80 0.03
N MET A 55 0.77 5.79 0.79
CA MET A 55 1.07 4.40 0.48
C MET A 55 -0.10 3.51 0.84
N THR A 56 -0.22 2.38 0.15
CA THR A 56 -1.09 1.29 0.57
C THR A 56 -0.36 -0.03 0.33
N ALA A 57 -0.51 -0.95 1.28
CA ALA A 57 0.07 -2.28 1.19
C ALA A 57 -1.04 -3.32 1.29
N TRP A 58 -0.86 -4.45 0.60
CA TRP A 58 -1.85 -5.53 0.64
C TRP A 58 -1.18 -6.89 0.72
N PHE A 59 -1.95 -7.87 1.20
CA PHE A 59 -1.60 -9.27 1.11
C PHE A 59 -2.46 -9.92 0.04
N GLU A 60 -1.87 -10.83 -0.72
CA GLU A 60 -2.63 -11.67 -1.61
C GLU A 60 -3.16 -12.86 -0.84
N THR A 61 -4.40 -13.20 -1.09
CA THR A 61 -5.02 -14.37 -0.52
C THR A 61 -5.86 -15.06 -1.59
N THR A 62 -6.16 -16.33 -1.36
CA THR A 62 -7.03 -17.09 -2.24
C THR A 62 -8.15 -17.65 -1.37
N PHE A 63 -9.38 -17.50 -1.82
CA PHE A 63 -10.49 -18.14 -1.13
C PHE A 63 -11.25 -19.01 -2.12
N ALA A 64 -11.79 -20.12 -1.57
CA ALA A 64 -12.56 -21.07 -2.34
C ALA A 64 -14.06 -20.84 -2.07
N VAL A 65 -14.84 -20.77 -3.15
CA VAL A 65 -16.29 -20.69 -3.04
C VAL A 65 -16.85 -22.03 -3.50
N PRO A 66 -17.55 -22.77 -2.63
CA PRO A 66 -18.09 -24.09 -2.99
C PRO A 66 -18.87 -24.04 -4.30
N GLY A 67 -18.48 -24.88 -5.27
CA GLY A 67 -19.15 -24.96 -6.57
C GLY A 67 -18.74 -23.87 -7.55
N GLN A 68 -17.91 -22.91 -7.18
CA GLN A 68 -17.53 -21.80 -8.03
C GLN A 68 -16.02 -21.63 -8.25
N GLY A 69 -15.20 -22.45 -7.58
CA GLY A 69 -13.76 -22.42 -7.78
C GLY A 69 -13.04 -21.54 -6.77
N ARG A 70 -11.86 -21.12 -7.14
CA ARG A 70 -10.98 -20.30 -6.30
C ARG A 70 -10.79 -18.94 -6.91
N TYR A 71 -10.73 -17.92 -6.06
CA TYR A 71 -10.55 -16.55 -6.48
C TYR A 71 -9.36 -15.92 -5.78
N ARG A 72 -8.58 -15.18 -6.53
CA ARG A 72 -7.49 -14.38 -6.01
C ARG A 72 -8.07 -13.09 -5.42
N ALA A 73 -7.65 -12.76 -4.20
CA ALA A 73 -8.15 -11.57 -3.52
C ALA A 73 -7.01 -10.80 -2.88
N ALA A 74 -7.23 -9.51 -2.68
CA ALA A 74 -6.29 -8.65 -1.98
C ALA A 74 -6.89 -8.23 -0.64
N TYR A 75 -6.09 -8.33 0.41
CA TYR A 75 -6.42 -7.80 1.72
C TYR A 75 -5.61 -6.52 1.93
N LEU A 76 -6.28 -5.38 2.00
CA LEU A 76 -5.59 -4.10 2.23
C LEU A 76 -5.15 -4.06 3.69
N TYR A 77 -3.84 -4.05 3.89
CA TYR A 77 -3.26 -4.14 5.21
C TYR A 77 -3.03 -2.76 5.84
N ALA A 78 -2.59 -1.80 5.04
CA ALA A 78 -2.28 -0.46 5.53
C ALA A 78 -2.57 0.56 4.44
N VAL A 79 -3.12 1.70 4.85
CA VAL A 79 -3.27 2.87 3.99
C VAL A 79 -2.77 4.06 4.81
N ALA A 80 -1.73 4.73 4.35
CA ALA A 80 -1.12 5.84 5.10
C ALA A 80 -0.92 7.04 4.19
N THR A 81 -1.27 8.24 4.70
CA THR A 81 -1.05 9.51 4.02
C THR A 81 -0.28 10.43 4.95
N HIS A 82 0.74 11.12 4.42
CA HIS A 82 1.50 12.08 5.22
C HIS A 82 0.53 13.11 5.82
N PRO A 83 0.67 13.47 7.11
CA PRO A 83 -0.27 14.38 7.75
C PRO A 83 -0.46 15.72 7.01
N GLU A 84 0.58 16.27 6.42
CA GLU A 84 0.50 17.54 5.70
C GLU A 84 -0.19 17.40 4.34
N ALA A 85 -0.38 16.19 3.85
CA ALA A 85 -1.03 15.94 2.56
C ALA A 85 -2.47 15.45 2.71
N ARG A 86 -2.98 15.34 3.93
CA ARG A 86 -4.35 14.89 4.18
C ARG A 86 -5.36 15.93 3.73
N GLY A 87 -6.57 15.46 3.47
CA GLY A 87 -7.67 16.35 3.07
C GLY A 87 -7.66 16.72 1.59
N ARG A 88 -6.81 16.12 0.80
CA ARG A 88 -6.67 16.40 -0.64
C ARG A 88 -7.14 15.26 -1.54
N GLY A 89 -7.73 14.22 -0.96
CA GLY A 89 -8.22 13.08 -1.73
C GLY A 89 -7.13 12.14 -2.24
N LEU A 90 -5.91 12.23 -1.71
CA LEU A 90 -4.80 11.40 -2.20
C LEU A 90 -5.00 9.92 -1.91
N ALA A 91 -5.53 9.59 -0.73
CA ALA A 91 -5.83 8.20 -0.39
C ALA A 91 -6.84 7.60 -1.36
N GLY A 92 -7.88 8.38 -1.73
CA GLY A 92 -8.87 7.94 -2.69
C GLY A 92 -8.26 7.66 -4.07
N GLN A 93 -7.37 8.53 -4.54
CA GLN A 93 -6.67 8.32 -5.81
C GLN A 93 -5.80 7.06 -5.75
N LEU A 94 -5.11 6.86 -4.63
CA LEU A 94 -4.27 5.69 -4.44
C LEU A 94 -5.07 4.40 -4.44
N LEU A 95 -6.20 4.38 -3.73
CA LEU A 95 -7.08 3.21 -3.68
C LEU A 95 -7.70 2.91 -5.04
N ALA A 96 -8.03 3.93 -5.82
CA ALA A 96 -8.53 3.73 -7.18
C ALA A 96 -7.45 3.09 -8.07
N GLY A 97 -6.19 3.47 -7.87
CA GLY A 97 -5.08 2.84 -8.58
C GLY A 97 -4.90 1.37 -8.19
N ALA A 98 -5.02 1.07 -6.90
CA ALA A 98 -4.94 -0.31 -6.42
C ALA A 98 -6.09 -1.16 -6.98
N ASP A 99 -7.31 -0.61 -7.00
CA ASP A 99 -8.46 -1.32 -7.55
C ASP A 99 -8.24 -1.70 -9.01
N ARG A 100 -7.64 -0.81 -9.80
CA ARG A 100 -7.30 -1.11 -11.20
C ARG A 100 -6.36 -2.31 -11.31
N ILE A 101 -5.36 -2.39 -10.44
CA ILE A 101 -4.44 -3.51 -10.41
C ILE A 101 -5.19 -4.80 -10.10
N PHE A 102 -6.05 -4.79 -9.09
CA PHE A 102 -6.79 -5.97 -8.67
C PHE A 102 -7.75 -6.47 -9.76
N ARG A 103 -8.33 -5.56 -10.54
CA ARG A 103 -9.23 -5.94 -11.64
C ARG A 103 -8.54 -6.67 -12.77
N GLU A 104 -7.23 -6.49 -12.90
CA GLU A 104 -6.45 -7.18 -13.94
C GLU A 104 -6.07 -8.60 -13.53
N TRP A 105 -6.44 -9.02 -12.32
CA TRP A 105 -6.03 -10.32 -11.77
C TRP A 105 -6.88 -11.47 -12.30
N ASP A 106 -7.67 -11.45 -13.13
CA ASP A 106 -8.37 -12.60 -13.66
C ASP A 106 -7.92 -12.93 -15.08
#